data_f14239508b8ab502fcb6c1cdd5b9bc51
#
_entry.id   f14239508b8ab502fcb6c1cdd5b9bc51
#
_cell.length_a   1.000
_cell.length_b   1.000
_cell.length_c   1.000
_cell.angle_alpha   90.00
_cell.angle_beta   90.00
_cell.angle_gamma   90.00
#
_symmetry.space_group_name_H-M   'P 1'
#
loop_
_entity.id
_entity.type
_entity.pdbx_description
1 polymer ?
#
loop_
_entity_poly.entity_id
_entity_poly.type
_entity_poly.pdbx_seq_one_letter_code
_entity_poly.pdbx_strand_id
1 'polypeptide(L)'
;MEQHRSSNIIRETKETSVDLTIDLDGKGRTDITTGIGFFDHMLNLFGAHGRFDLVVNCEGDIQVDGHHTVEDIGIALGQAVSKALGDKRGITRYGTFFLPMDETLAMVSLDISGRPYLVYDAGGDMAPMIGQYDTELTEEFLRAFAFNAGITIHVKIMYGTNSHHKVEAIFKALGRALHQAVAINQETANEIPSTKGLL
;
A
#
# COMPACT_ATOMS: atom_id res chain seq x y z
N MET A 1 -26.88 -0.87 9.51
CA MET A 1 -25.75 -1.58 8.85
C MET A 1 -24.67 -0.55 8.65
N GLU A 2 -23.54 -0.71 9.29
CA GLU A 2 -22.38 0.15 9.00
C GLU A 2 -21.99 -0.08 7.53
N GLN A 3 -21.93 0.98 6.77
CA GLN A 3 -21.53 0.93 5.35
C GLN A 3 -20.01 0.75 5.33
N HIS A 4 -19.54 -0.42 4.88
CA HIS A 4 -18.12 -0.68 4.68
C HIS A 4 -17.55 0.23 3.58
N ARG A 5 -16.37 0.82 3.84
CA ARG A 5 -15.63 1.63 2.86
C ARG A 5 -14.84 0.69 1.96
N SER A 6 -15.51 0.20 0.93
CA SER A 6 -14.95 -0.76 -0.01
C SER A 6 -15.03 -0.25 -1.44
N SER A 7 -14.14 -0.74 -2.29
CA SER A 7 -14.16 -0.45 -3.71
C SER A 7 -13.53 -1.58 -4.52
N ASN A 8 -13.95 -1.68 -5.77
CA ASN A 8 -13.34 -2.52 -6.80
C ASN A 8 -12.81 -1.64 -7.93
N ILE A 9 -11.65 -2.00 -8.46
CA ILE A 9 -11.01 -1.45 -9.64
C ILE A 9 -10.67 -2.59 -10.59
N ILE A 10 -11.12 -2.45 -11.83
CA ILE A 10 -10.69 -3.28 -12.96
C ILE A 10 -9.84 -2.39 -13.85
N ARG A 11 -8.60 -2.84 -14.15
CA ARG A 11 -7.66 -2.13 -15.00
C ARG A 11 -7.15 -3.07 -16.06
N GLU A 12 -7.40 -2.72 -17.32
CA GLU A 12 -7.01 -3.48 -18.48
C GLU A 12 -6.03 -2.64 -19.32
N THR A 13 -4.89 -3.21 -19.63
CA THR A 13 -3.90 -2.66 -20.57
C THR A 13 -3.57 -3.69 -21.65
N LYS A 14 -2.56 -3.47 -22.47
CA LYS A 14 -2.04 -4.49 -23.38
C LYS A 14 -1.06 -5.45 -22.69
N GLU A 15 -0.61 -5.10 -21.50
CA GLU A 15 0.45 -5.75 -20.75
C GLU A 15 -0.10 -6.48 -19.53
N THR A 16 -1.18 -5.96 -18.95
CA THR A 16 -1.76 -6.49 -17.70
C THR A 16 -3.28 -6.44 -17.70
N SER A 17 -3.89 -7.37 -16.96
CA SER A 17 -5.31 -7.36 -16.57
C SER A 17 -5.36 -7.49 -15.05
N VAL A 18 -5.86 -6.45 -14.36
CA VAL A 18 -5.93 -6.38 -12.90
C VAL A 18 -7.39 -6.27 -12.47
N ASP A 19 -7.85 -7.17 -11.59
CA ASP A 19 -9.09 -7.04 -10.81
C ASP A 19 -8.74 -6.98 -9.34
N LEU A 20 -8.96 -5.81 -8.72
CA LEU A 20 -8.59 -5.54 -7.35
C LEU A 20 -9.76 -5.00 -6.53
N THR A 21 -10.01 -5.65 -5.39
CA THR A 21 -11.01 -5.19 -4.41
C THR A 21 -10.35 -4.96 -3.06
N ILE A 22 -10.64 -3.82 -2.42
CA ILE A 22 -10.25 -3.54 -1.04
C ILE A 22 -11.46 -3.14 -0.20
N ASP A 23 -11.49 -3.61 1.06
CA ASP A 23 -12.37 -3.12 2.12
C ASP A 23 -11.51 -2.58 3.26
N LEU A 24 -11.58 -1.25 3.49
CA LEU A 24 -10.82 -0.55 4.52
C LEU A 24 -11.31 -0.86 5.94
N ASP A 25 -12.55 -1.35 6.06
CA ASP A 25 -13.18 -1.73 7.33
C ASP A 25 -13.21 -3.27 7.51
N GLY A 26 -12.31 -3.96 6.79
CA GLY A 26 -12.18 -5.41 6.78
C GLY A 26 -11.58 -6.02 8.05
N LYS A 27 -11.18 -7.29 7.94
CA LYS A 27 -10.61 -8.09 9.04
C LYS A 27 -9.20 -8.61 8.74
N GLY A 28 -8.64 -8.23 7.58
CA GLY A 28 -7.31 -8.66 7.12
C GLY A 28 -7.36 -9.98 6.36
N ARG A 29 -8.48 -10.30 5.71
CA ARG A 29 -8.59 -11.47 4.82
C ARG A 29 -8.04 -11.10 3.45
N THR A 30 -7.19 -11.95 2.93
CA THR A 30 -6.51 -11.69 1.65
C THR A 30 -6.63 -12.88 0.71
N ASP A 31 -6.79 -12.58 -0.59
CA ASP A 31 -6.75 -13.55 -1.68
C ASP A 31 -5.99 -12.90 -2.85
N ILE A 32 -4.72 -13.30 -3.03
CA ILE A 32 -3.77 -12.58 -3.88
C ILE A 32 -3.15 -13.54 -4.88
N THR A 33 -3.26 -13.19 -6.16
CA THR A 33 -2.62 -13.91 -7.27
C THR A 33 -2.10 -12.90 -8.27
N THR A 34 -0.76 -12.69 -8.32
CA THR A 34 -0.11 -11.77 -9.26
C THR A 34 0.85 -12.48 -10.22
N GLY A 35 1.14 -13.76 -9.98
CA GLY A 35 2.16 -14.51 -10.70
C GLY A 35 3.58 -14.28 -10.15
N ILE A 36 3.79 -13.35 -9.22
CA ILE A 36 5.09 -13.05 -8.59
C ILE A 36 5.00 -13.41 -7.11
N GLY A 37 5.42 -14.62 -6.74
CA GLY A 37 5.18 -15.21 -5.42
C GLY A 37 5.65 -14.36 -4.24
N PHE A 38 6.80 -13.65 -4.36
CA PHE A 38 7.25 -12.75 -3.31
C PHE A 38 6.33 -11.52 -3.18
N PHE A 39 5.85 -10.97 -4.29
CA PHE A 39 4.92 -9.84 -4.27
C PHE A 39 3.55 -10.24 -3.73
N ASP A 40 3.05 -11.44 -4.07
CA ASP A 40 1.86 -12.02 -3.46
C ASP A 40 1.98 -12.04 -1.93
N HIS A 41 3.14 -12.50 -1.43
CA HIS A 41 3.42 -12.50 0.00
C HIS A 41 3.42 -11.08 0.59
N MET A 42 4.02 -10.11 -0.08
CA MET A 42 4.04 -8.71 0.38
C MET A 42 2.65 -8.10 0.47
N LEU A 43 1.80 -8.29 -0.54
CA LEU A 43 0.42 -7.80 -0.54
C LEU A 43 -0.44 -8.49 0.52
N ASN A 44 -0.23 -9.80 0.75
CA ASN A 44 -0.86 -10.53 1.86
C ASN A 44 -0.51 -9.90 3.21
N LEU A 45 0.76 -9.56 3.43
CA LEU A 45 1.20 -8.91 4.67
C LEU A 45 0.62 -7.50 4.81
N PHE A 46 0.57 -6.72 3.74
CA PHE A 46 -0.07 -5.39 3.72
C PHE A 46 -1.54 -5.49 4.16
N GLY A 47 -2.32 -6.37 3.53
CA GLY A 47 -3.73 -6.57 3.86
C GLY A 47 -3.93 -7.06 5.29
N ALA A 48 -3.22 -8.12 5.68
CA ALA A 48 -3.34 -8.72 7.01
C ALA A 48 -2.96 -7.75 8.14
N HIS A 49 -1.80 -7.09 8.04
CA HIS A 49 -1.33 -6.13 9.06
C HIS A 49 -2.11 -4.82 9.06
N GLY A 50 -2.61 -4.39 7.89
CA GLY A 50 -3.53 -3.25 7.76
C GLY A 50 -4.96 -3.58 8.17
N ARG A 51 -5.31 -4.87 8.39
CA ARG A 51 -6.66 -5.37 8.63
C ARG A 51 -7.64 -5.05 7.48
N PHE A 52 -7.12 -4.87 6.28
CA PHE A 52 -7.93 -4.70 5.07
C PHE A 52 -8.33 -6.06 4.52
N ASP A 53 -9.58 -6.21 4.09
CA ASP A 53 -9.90 -7.36 3.24
C ASP A 53 -9.46 -6.97 1.82
N LEU A 54 -8.57 -7.77 1.21
CA LEU A 54 -7.90 -7.46 -0.05
C LEU A 54 -7.92 -8.66 -0.99
N VAL A 55 -8.53 -8.47 -2.16
CA VAL A 55 -8.50 -9.44 -3.25
C VAL A 55 -7.76 -8.83 -4.43
N VAL A 56 -6.78 -9.54 -4.98
CA VAL A 56 -6.02 -9.11 -6.16
C VAL A 56 -5.85 -10.30 -7.10
N ASN A 57 -6.40 -10.17 -8.30
CA ASN A 57 -6.14 -11.09 -9.39
C ASN A 57 -5.48 -10.29 -10.52
N CYS A 58 -4.30 -10.70 -10.93
CA CYS A 58 -3.57 -10.06 -12.01
C CYS A 58 -2.98 -11.10 -12.95
N GLU A 59 -3.23 -10.91 -14.25
CA GLU A 59 -2.50 -11.58 -15.32
C GLU A 59 -1.65 -10.53 -16.03
N GLY A 60 -0.32 -10.66 -15.96
CA GLY A 60 0.63 -9.73 -16.56
C GLY A 60 1.67 -10.45 -17.41
N ASP A 61 2.40 -9.69 -18.20
CA ASP A 61 3.48 -10.15 -19.11
C ASP A 61 4.79 -10.44 -18.36
N ILE A 62 4.70 -11.18 -17.24
CA ILE A 62 5.82 -11.53 -16.34
C ILE A 62 7.00 -12.26 -17.04
N GLN A 63 6.79 -12.76 -18.27
CA GLN A 63 7.86 -13.28 -19.12
C GLN A 63 8.80 -12.18 -19.65
N VAL A 64 8.37 -10.91 -19.62
CA VAL A 64 9.21 -9.73 -19.89
C VAL A 64 9.99 -9.42 -18.61
N ASP A 65 9.28 -8.99 -17.59
CA ASP A 65 9.70 -8.85 -16.19
C ASP A 65 8.48 -8.58 -15.29
N GLY A 66 8.70 -8.23 -14.01
CA GLY A 66 7.62 -7.93 -13.07
C GLY A 66 7.14 -6.48 -13.07
N HIS A 67 7.74 -5.59 -13.87
CA HIS A 67 7.54 -4.13 -13.74
C HIS A 67 6.09 -3.73 -13.98
N HIS A 68 5.54 -4.06 -15.15
CA HIS A 68 4.16 -3.70 -15.51
C HIS A 68 3.14 -4.23 -14.51
N THR A 69 3.31 -5.49 -14.06
CA THR A 69 2.44 -6.12 -13.07
C THR A 69 2.45 -5.36 -11.74
N VAL A 70 3.64 -5.05 -11.22
CA VAL A 70 3.81 -4.40 -9.92
C VAL A 70 3.33 -2.94 -9.95
N GLU A 71 3.65 -2.20 -11.02
CA GLU A 71 3.19 -0.83 -11.22
C GLU A 71 1.67 -0.76 -11.34
N ASP A 72 1.05 -1.58 -12.21
CA ASP A 72 -0.39 -1.55 -12.47
C ASP A 72 -1.21 -1.97 -11.24
N ILE A 73 -0.72 -2.90 -10.43
CA ILE A 73 -1.32 -3.23 -9.14
C ILE A 73 -1.19 -2.05 -8.17
N GLY A 74 -0.04 -1.36 -8.14
CA GLY A 74 0.13 -0.14 -7.35
C GLY A 74 -0.86 0.97 -7.75
N ILE A 75 -1.07 1.18 -9.06
CA ILE A 75 -2.08 2.09 -9.60
C ILE A 75 -3.48 1.68 -9.15
N ALA A 76 -3.86 0.42 -9.38
CA ALA A 76 -5.19 -0.09 -9.06
C ALA A 76 -5.48 0.00 -7.55
N LEU A 77 -4.51 -0.38 -6.70
CA LEU A 77 -4.65 -0.28 -5.24
C LEU A 77 -4.78 1.17 -4.77
N GLY A 78 -4.00 2.09 -5.35
CA GLY A 78 -4.09 3.52 -5.05
C GLY A 78 -5.48 4.09 -5.40
N GLN A 79 -5.99 3.78 -6.59
CA GLN A 79 -7.33 4.18 -7.03
C GLN A 79 -8.42 3.56 -6.13
N ALA A 80 -8.26 2.28 -5.75
CA ALA A 80 -9.20 1.60 -4.89
C ALA A 80 -9.27 2.24 -3.50
N VAL A 81 -8.13 2.53 -2.89
CA VAL A 81 -8.06 3.23 -1.59
C VAL A 81 -8.69 4.63 -1.69
N SER A 82 -8.35 5.40 -2.71
CA SER A 82 -8.93 6.75 -2.93
C SER A 82 -10.45 6.70 -3.07
N LYS A 83 -10.97 5.75 -3.84
CA LYS A 83 -12.41 5.56 -4.06
C LYS A 83 -13.13 5.10 -2.79
N ALA A 84 -12.54 4.18 -2.03
CA ALA A 84 -13.11 3.67 -0.78
C ALA A 84 -13.15 4.74 0.32
N LEU A 85 -12.18 5.66 0.34
CA LEU A 85 -12.14 6.79 1.29
C LEU A 85 -13.26 7.82 1.06
N GLY A 86 -13.79 7.92 -0.15
CA GLY A 86 -14.85 8.88 -0.47
C GLY A 86 -14.44 10.32 -0.18
N ASP A 87 -15.25 11.04 0.60
CA ASP A 87 -15.03 12.45 0.94
C ASP A 87 -14.03 12.67 2.09
N LYS A 88 -13.46 11.59 2.64
CA LYS A 88 -12.44 11.61 3.70
C LYS A 88 -12.88 12.22 5.03
N ARG A 89 -14.20 12.28 5.29
CA ARG A 89 -14.72 12.78 6.58
C ARG A 89 -14.37 11.83 7.71
N GLY A 90 -14.04 12.39 8.85
CA GLY A 90 -13.78 11.67 10.08
C GLY A 90 -12.50 10.83 10.12
N ILE A 91 -11.73 10.73 9.02
CA ILE A 91 -10.49 9.95 9.05
C ILE A 91 -9.44 10.62 9.96
N THR A 92 -8.54 9.81 10.51
CA THR A 92 -7.38 10.31 11.30
C THR A 92 -6.40 11.08 10.41
N ARG A 93 -6.35 10.76 9.10
CA ARG A 93 -5.55 11.39 8.07
C ARG A 93 -4.07 11.04 8.09
N TYR A 94 -3.43 11.00 9.26
CA TYR A 94 -2.01 10.70 9.41
C TYR A 94 -1.82 9.31 10.00
N GLY A 95 -0.79 8.62 9.55
CA GLY A 95 -0.38 7.36 10.13
C GLY A 95 1.14 7.22 10.09
N THR A 96 1.71 6.73 11.19
CA THR A 96 3.15 6.46 11.28
C THR A 96 3.37 5.18 12.03
N PHE A 97 4.17 4.28 11.46
CA PHE A 97 4.49 3.02 12.12
C PHE A 97 5.97 2.67 11.98
N PHE A 98 6.58 2.34 13.11
CA PHE A 98 7.90 1.74 13.17
C PHE A 98 7.73 0.24 13.33
N LEU A 99 8.30 -0.54 12.41
CA LEU A 99 8.14 -1.99 12.39
C LEU A 99 9.50 -2.68 12.48
N PRO A 100 9.75 -3.42 13.58
CA PRO A 100 10.91 -4.29 13.68
C PRO A 100 10.64 -5.62 12.96
N MET A 101 11.64 -6.11 12.22
CA MET A 101 11.67 -7.42 11.60
C MET A 101 13.08 -8.00 11.81
N ASP A 102 13.23 -8.78 12.88
CA ASP A 102 14.51 -9.30 13.36
C ASP A 102 15.57 -8.17 13.49
N GLU A 103 16.61 -8.17 12.67
CA GLU A 103 17.68 -7.16 12.65
C GLU A 103 17.32 -5.88 11.93
N THR A 104 16.14 -5.81 11.30
CA THR A 104 15.69 -4.68 10.50
C THR A 104 14.69 -3.83 11.27
N LEU A 105 14.81 -2.52 11.15
CA LEU A 105 13.78 -1.55 11.59
C LEU A 105 13.38 -0.65 10.41
N ALA A 106 12.11 -0.71 10.03
CA ALA A 106 11.51 0.17 9.03
C ALA A 106 10.60 1.22 9.67
N MET A 107 10.50 2.40 9.07
CA MET A 107 9.52 3.44 9.38
C MET A 107 8.73 3.77 8.12
N VAL A 108 7.40 3.80 8.23
CA VAL A 108 6.50 4.37 7.23
C VAL A 108 5.64 5.44 7.87
N SER A 109 5.63 6.63 7.28
CA SER A 109 4.78 7.75 7.70
C SER A 109 4.03 8.30 6.51
N LEU A 110 2.71 8.52 6.64
CA LEU A 110 1.90 9.00 5.53
C LEU A 110 0.86 10.06 5.94
N ASP A 111 0.48 10.88 4.94
CA ASP A 111 -0.56 11.91 5.03
C ASP A 111 -1.54 11.73 3.84
N ILE A 112 -2.81 11.48 4.14
CA ILE A 112 -3.88 11.42 3.14
C ILE A 112 -4.27 12.87 2.77
N SER A 113 -3.37 13.54 2.08
CA SER A 113 -3.41 15.00 1.86
C SER A 113 -4.04 15.43 0.54
N GLY A 114 -4.34 14.50 -0.36
CA GLY A 114 -4.68 14.80 -1.76
C GLY A 114 -3.47 15.29 -2.60
N ARG A 115 -2.26 15.33 -2.02
CA ARG A 115 -1.02 15.74 -2.67
C ARG A 115 -0.05 14.56 -2.70
N PRO A 116 0.02 13.83 -3.81
CA PRO A 116 0.86 12.64 -3.90
C PRO A 116 2.36 13.00 -3.83
N TYR A 117 3.09 12.28 -3.02
CA TYR A 117 4.55 12.37 -2.95
C TYR A 117 5.12 11.10 -2.34
N LEU A 118 6.27 10.65 -2.82
CA LEU A 118 7.02 9.55 -2.24
C LEU A 118 8.42 10.00 -1.87
N VAL A 119 8.82 9.72 -0.64
CA VAL A 119 10.23 9.70 -0.22
C VAL A 119 10.56 8.26 0.14
N TYR A 120 11.52 7.67 -0.55
CA TYR A 120 11.97 6.30 -0.35
C TYR A 120 13.45 6.25 -0.02
N ASP A 121 13.79 5.76 1.17
CA ASP A 121 15.14 5.53 1.65
C ASP A 121 15.29 4.07 2.09
N ALA A 122 15.84 3.24 1.23
CA ALA A 122 16.03 1.81 1.45
C ALA A 122 17.12 1.46 2.50
N GLY A 123 17.79 2.47 3.08
CA GLY A 123 18.80 2.26 4.13
C GLY A 123 20.05 1.52 3.65
N GLY A 124 20.60 1.92 2.49
CA GLY A 124 21.79 1.31 1.90
C GLY A 124 21.49 0.17 0.92
N ASP A 125 22.51 -0.63 0.63
CA ASP A 125 22.42 -1.66 -0.40
C ASP A 125 21.34 -2.72 -0.11
N MET A 126 20.62 -3.10 -1.15
CA MET A 126 19.74 -4.26 -1.19
C MET A 126 20.24 -5.25 -2.22
N ALA A 127 20.04 -6.56 -1.97
CA ALA A 127 20.22 -7.55 -3.01
C ALA A 127 19.28 -7.21 -4.18
N PRO A 128 19.74 -7.25 -5.44
CA PRO A 128 18.91 -6.86 -6.56
C PRO A 128 17.65 -7.72 -6.72
N MET A 129 17.72 -8.98 -6.30
CA MET A 129 16.62 -9.94 -6.42
C MET A 129 16.30 -10.63 -5.09
N ILE A 130 15.01 -10.85 -4.84
CA ILE A 130 14.49 -11.75 -3.80
C ILE A 130 13.60 -12.78 -4.50
N GLY A 131 14.13 -13.99 -4.72
CA GLY A 131 13.48 -14.97 -5.61
C GLY A 131 13.39 -14.42 -7.04
N GLN A 132 12.18 -14.24 -7.55
CA GLN A 132 11.91 -13.66 -8.87
C GLN A 132 11.50 -12.18 -8.80
N TYR A 133 11.56 -11.55 -7.65
CA TYR A 133 11.17 -10.17 -7.43
C TYR A 133 12.40 -9.27 -7.42
N ASP A 134 12.44 -8.31 -8.36
CA ASP A 134 13.43 -7.25 -8.36
C ASP A 134 13.12 -6.25 -7.23
N THR A 135 14.11 -5.94 -6.40
CA THR A 135 13.90 -5.06 -5.24
C THR A 135 13.63 -3.61 -5.61
N GLU A 136 14.02 -3.17 -6.81
CA GLU A 136 13.69 -1.84 -7.36
C GLU A 136 12.17 -1.67 -7.52
N LEU A 137 11.43 -2.76 -7.78
CA LEU A 137 9.97 -2.74 -7.93
C LEU A 137 9.24 -2.33 -6.65
N THR A 138 9.89 -2.40 -5.49
CA THR A 138 9.33 -1.88 -4.23
C THR A 138 9.08 -0.38 -4.30
N GLU A 139 10.04 0.39 -4.82
CA GLU A 139 9.88 1.84 -5.00
C GLU A 139 8.82 2.15 -6.05
N GLU A 140 8.80 1.41 -7.18
CA GLU A 140 7.80 1.61 -8.24
C GLU A 140 6.38 1.34 -7.76
N PHE A 141 6.15 0.25 -7.02
CA PHE A 141 4.86 -0.03 -6.37
C PHE A 141 4.42 1.12 -5.44
N LEU A 142 5.32 1.56 -4.55
CA LEU A 142 5.02 2.62 -3.59
C LEU A 142 4.72 3.94 -4.28
N ARG A 143 5.43 4.26 -5.36
CA ARG A 143 5.21 5.45 -6.19
C ARG A 143 3.85 5.41 -6.87
N ALA A 144 3.55 4.30 -7.57
CA ALA A 144 2.28 4.10 -8.24
C ALA A 144 1.12 4.19 -7.24
N PHE A 145 1.25 3.54 -6.09
CA PHE A 145 0.26 3.59 -5.02
C PHE A 145 0.07 5.01 -4.47
N ALA A 146 1.14 5.70 -4.09
CA ALA A 146 1.08 7.03 -3.49
C ALA A 146 0.40 8.05 -4.44
N PHE A 147 0.76 8.00 -5.72
CA PHE A 147 0.25 8.95 -6.72
C PHE A 147 -1.23 8.71 -7.04
N ASN A 148 -1.67 7.46 -7.11
CA ASN A 148 -3.05 7.14 -7.42
C ASN A 148 -3.98 7.20 -6.19
N ALA A 149 -3.46 7.04 -4.99
CA ALA A 149 -4.19 7.26 -3.75
C ALA A 149 -4.27 8.74 -3.33
N GLY A 150 -3.44 9.61 -3.90
CA GLY A 150 -3.33 11.02 -3.49
C GLY A 150 -2.70 11.17 -2.10
N ILE A 151 -1.71 10.33 -1.77
CA ILE A 151 -1.09 10.24 -0.44
C ILE A 151 0.37 10.66 -0.51
N THR A 152 0.83 11.45 0.47
CA THR A 152 2.26 11.63 0.74
C THR A 152 2.74 10.46 1.57
N ILE A 153 3.80 9.76 1.15
CA ILE A 153 4.40 8.61 1.85
C ILE A 153 5.89 8.83 2.03
N HIS A 154 6.36 8.66 3.25
CA HIS A 154 7.78 8.59 3.59
C HIS A 154 8.10 7.19 4.08
N VAL A 155 9.07 6.55 3.46
CA VAL A 155 9.59 5.24 3.83
C VAL A 155 11.07 5.38 4.17
N LYS A 156 11.48 4.83 5.31
CA LYS A 156 12.86 4.79 5.71
C LYS A 156 13.21 3.47 6.40
N ILE A 157 14.23 2.79 5.89
CA ILE A 157 14.90 1.72 6.62
C ILE A 157 15.90 2.38 7.56
N MET A 158 15.64 2.28 8.86
CA MET A 158 16.51 2.87 9.89
C MET A 158 17.83 2.11 9.98
N TYR A 159 17.75 0.78 9.90
CA TYR A 159 18.86 -0.16 9.81
C TYR A 159 18.33 -1.54 9.43
N GLY A 160 19.20 -2.43 8.96
CA GLY A 160 18.92 -3.80 8.56
C GLY A 160 19.90 -4.28 7.49
N THR A 161 20.07 -5.58 7.39
CA THR A 161 21.00 -6.19 6.43
C THR A 161 20.33 -7.14 5.45
N ASN A 162 19.25 -7.82 5.86
CA ASN A 162 18.53 -8.77 5.02
C ASN A 162 17.52 -8.05 4.14
N SER A 163 17.67 -8.12 2.82
CA SER A 163 16.80 -7.44 1.85
C SER A 163 15.35 -7.91 1.92
N HIS A 164 15.11 -9.21 2.16
CA HIS A 164 13.76 -9.74 2.39
C HIS A 164 13.11 -9.07 3.60
N HIS A 165 13.82 -9.00 4.73
CA HIS A 165 13.32 -8.36 5.95
C HIS A 165 13.04 -6.87 5.76
N LYS A 166 13.88 -6.16 4.98
CA LYS A 166 13.66 -4.75 4.64
C LYS A 166 12.36 -4.54 3.88
N VAL A 167 12.14 -5.28 2.79
CA VAL A 167 10.93 -5.15 1.97
C VAL A 167 9.70 -5.59 2.77
N GLU A 168 9.76 -6.72 3.46
CA GLU A 168 8.65 -7.21 4.29
C GLU A 168 8.28 -6.21 5.38
N ALA A 169 9.26 -5.63 6.07
CA ALA A 169 9.03 -4.61 7.09
C ALA A 169 8.34 -3.36 6.51
N ILE A 170 8.69 -2.94 5.29
CA ILE A 170 8.04 -1.82 4.60
C ILE A 170 6.55 -2.12 4.35
N PHE A 171 6.21 -3.28 3.76
CA PHE A 171 4.81 -3.61 3.45
C PHE A 171 3.95 -3.75 4.70
N LYS A 172 4.46 -4.37 5.76
CA LYS A 172 3.78 -4.45 7.05
C LYS A 172 3.58 -3.07 7.68
N ALA A 173 4.62 -2.23 7.67
CA ALA A 173 4.56 -0.87 8.21
C ALA A 173 3.58 0.00 7.41
N LEU A 174 3.55 -0.14 6.07
CA LEU A 174 2.60 0.55 5.19
C LEU A 174 1.16 0.19 5.54
N GLY A 175 0.86 -1.11 5.69
CA GLY A 175 -0.46 -1.57 6.11
C GLY A 175 -0.88 -0.98 7.46
N ARG A 176 0.01 -1.00 8.45
CA ARG A 176 -0.24 -0.44 9.79
C ARG A 176 -0.42 1.08 9.77
N ALA A 177 0.43 1.80 9.06
CA ALA A 177 0.35 3.26 8.94
C ALA A 177 -0.93 3.69 8.20
N LEU A 178 -1.29 3.00 7.12
CA LEU A 178 -2.52 3.26 6.38
C LEU A 178 -3.75 2.98 7.26
N HIS A 179 -3.76 1.87 8.01
CA HIS A 179 -4.84 1.55 8.95
C HIS A 179 -5.07 2.67 9.97
N GLN A 180 -4.00 3.23 10.54
CA GLN A 180 -4.10 4.38 11.45
C GLN A 180 -4.71 5.60 10.75
N ALA A 181 -4.25 5.90 9.53
CA ALA A 181 -4.66 7.09 8.80
C ALA A 181 -6.12 7.05 8.34
N VAL A 182 -6.63 5.87 7.95
CA VAL A 182 -8.02 5.69 7.51
C VAL A 182 -9.00 5.48 8.66
N ALA A 183 -8.52 5.29 9.90
CA ALA A 183 -9.37 5.07 11.07
C ALA A 183 -10.31 6.27 11.27
N ILE A 184 -11.59 5.97 11.52
CA ILE A 184 -12.60 7.00 11.78
C ILE A 184 -12.52 7.42 13.26
N ASN A 185 -12.31 8.72 13.47
CA ASN A 185 -12.45 9.33 14.79
C ASN A 185 -13.92 9.73 15.01
N GLN A 186 -14.56 9.07 15.98
CA GLN A 186 -15.99 9.28 16.27
C GLN A 186 -16.30 10.70 16.75
N GLU A 187 -15.35 11.39 17.39
CA GLU A 187 -15.55 12.76 17.87
C GLU A 187 -15.61 13.77 16.72
N THR A 188 -14.93 13.48 15.59
CA THR A 188 -14.83 14.35 14.41
C THR A 188 -15.38 13.69 13.14
N ALA A 189 -16.28 12.70 13.27
CA ALA A 189 -16.74 11.86 12.17
C ALA A 189 -17.36 12.62 11.00
N ASN A 190 -17.91 13.81 11.23
CA ASN A 190 -18.52 14.67 10.20
C ASN A 190 -17.58 15.78 9.70
N GLU A 191 -16.34 15.84 10.18
CA GLU A 191 -15.38 16.89 9.83
C GLU A 191 -14.38 16.40 8.79
N ILE A 192 -13.99 17.28 7.89
CA ILE A 192 -12.81 17.03 7.03
C ILE A 192 -11.58 17.43 7.86
N PRO A 193 -10.60 16.53 8.08
CA PRO A 193 -9.44 16.80 8.94
C PRO A 193 -8.43 17.73 8.25
N SER A 194 -8.89 18.94 7.89
CA SER A 194 -8.10 19.96 7.19
C SER A 194 -8.58 21.35 7.56
N THR A 195 -7.66 22.23 7.93
CA THR A 195 -7.94 23.66 8.17
C THR A 195 -8.39 24.39 6.90
N LYS A 196 -8.20 23.79 5.71
CA LYS A 196 -8.66 24.32 4.42
C LYS A 196 -10.07 23.86 4.06
N GLY A 197 -10.67 22.95 4.83
CA GLY A 197 -11.99 22.36 4.57
C GLY A 197 -12.07 21.40 3.39
N LEU A 198 -10.91 20.98 2.83
CA LEU A 198 -10.79 19.99 1.75
C LEU A 198 -9.47 19.21 1.83
N LEU A 199 -9.45 17.99 1.26
CA LEU A 199 -8.29 17.09 1.12
C LEU A 199 -8.22 16.54 -0.32
#